data_8f540fdd72740bf890027fa24dc1f808
#
_entry.id   8f540fdd72740bf890027fa24dc1f808
#
_cell.length_a   1.000
_cell.length_b   1.000
_cell.length_c   1.000
_cell.angle_alpha   90.00
_cell.angle_beta   90.00
_cell.angle_gamma   90.00
#
_symmetry.space_group_name_H-M   'P 1'
#
loop_
_entity.id
_entity.type
_entity.pdbx_description
1 polymer ?
#
loop_
_entity_poly.entity_id
_entity_poly.type
_entity_poly.pdbx_seq_one_letter_code
_entity_poly.pdbx_strand_id
1 'polypeptide(L)'
;MVAPETSVIIRTFNEEKHVKKLFDSLETQNYHDFEIVLVDSGSLDRTRDISEPYVNKMIRIDSRDFTFGYSLNVGIKESQGIFSVIVSAHTIPTSDNWLDKLIAPLRDNSIAMSYGR
;
A
#
# COMPACT_ATOMS: atom_id res chain seq x y z
N MET A 1 17.57 2.26 13.82
CA MET A 1 16.18 2.37 13.33
C MET A 1 15.57 0.99 13.22
N VAL A 2 14.36 0.87 13.69
CA VAL A 2 13.60 -0.38 13.61
C VAL A 2 12.71 -0.32 12.38
N ALA A 3 12.70 -1.39 11.58
CA ALA A 3 11.81 -1.48 10.43
C ALA A 3 10.35 -1.51 10.89
N PRO A 4 9.40 -0.98 10.10
CA PRO A 4 7.98 -1.06 10.43
C PRO A 4 7.49 -2.50 10.42
N GLU A 5 6.46 -2.78 11.20
CA GLU A 5 5.86 -4.12 11.22
C GLU A 5 5.20 -4.45 9.88
N THR A 6 4.57 -3.47 9.27
CA THR A 6 3.73 -3.66 8.08
C THR A 6 4.19 -2.78 6.93
N SER A 7 4.08 -3.31 5.72
CA SER A 7 4.25 -2.54 4.49
C SER A 7 2.92 -2.51 3.75
N VAL A 8 2.39 -1.31 3.54
CA VAL A 8 1.18 -1.09 2.75
C VAL A 8 1.63 -0.86 1.31
N ILE A 9 1.31 -1.79 0.44
CA ILE A 9 1.73 -1.76 -0.96
C ILE A 9 0.56 -1.28 -1.80
N ILE A 10 0.74 -0.14 -2.45
CA ILE A 10 -0.29 0.49 -3.27
C ILE A 10 0.16 0.47 -4.72
N ARG A 11 -0.67 -0.11 -5.59
CA ARG A 11 -0.41 -0.09 -7.03
C ARG A 11 -1.22 1.04 -7.65
N THR A 12 -0.57 1.81 -8.51
CA THR A 12 -1.23 2.94 -9.18
C THR A 12 -0.96 2.95 -10.68
N PHE A 13 -1.97 3.42 -11.41
CA PHE A 13 -1.85 3.83 -12.79
C PHE A 13 -2.95 4.85 -13.07
N ASN A 14 -2.56 6.13 -13.25
CA ASN A 14 -3.51 7.22 -13.52
C ASN A 14 -4.63 7.30 -12.46
N GLU A 15 -4.24 7.41 -11.20
CA GLU A 15 -5.15 7.39 -10.05
C GLU A 15 -5.25 8.76 -9.36
N GLU A 16 -4.97 9.87 -10.06
CA GLU A 16 -4.96 11.19 -9.41
C GLU A 16 -6.26 11.58 -8.72
N LYS A 17 -7.40 11.02 -9.18
CA LYS A 17 -8.72 11.31 -8.60
C LYS A 17 -8.97 10.58 -7.28
N HIS A 18 -8.22 9.51 -7.01
CA HIS A 18 -8.54 8.60 -5.89
C HIS A 18 -7.46 8.51 -4.84
N VAL A 19 -6.20 8.64 -5.22
CA VAL A 19 -5.08 8.31 -4.36
C VAL A 19 -5.02 9.19 -3.10
N LYS A 20 -5.37 10.46 -3.19
CA LYS A 20 -5.34 11.37 -2.04
C LYS A 20 -6.28 10.91 -0.92
N LYS A 21 -7.47 10.44 -1.27
CA LYS A 21 -8.44 9.94 -0.28
C LYS A 21 -7.90 8.74 0.45
N LEU A 22 -7.21 7.85 -0.26
CA LEU A 22 -6.58 6.69 0.36
C LEU A 22 -5.51 7.13 1.36
N PHE A 23 -4.62 8.04 0.98
CA PHE A 23 -3.58 8.53 1.87
C PHE A 23 -4.17 9.21 3.11
N ASP A 24 -5.18 10.05 2.93
CA ASP A 24 -5.86 10.70 4.06
C ASP A 24 -6.43 9.67 5.02
N SER A 25 -7.04 8.60 4.49
CA SER A 25 -7.58 7.52 5.31
C SER A 25 -6.50 6.74 6.04
N LEU A 26 -5.36 6.53 5.41
CA LEU A 26 -4.24 5.83 6.06
C LEU A 26 -3.65 6.66 7.20
N GLU A 27 -3.59 7.98 7.05
CA GLU A 27 -3.09 8.86 8.11
C GLU A 27 -3.98 8.84 9.36
N THR A 28 -5.26 8.55 9.22
CA THR A 28 -6.20 8.55 10.34
C THR A 28 -6.38 7.17 10.98
N GLN A 29 -5.65 6.16 10.54
CA GLN A 29 -5.73 4.83 11.14
C GLN A 29 -5.15 4.81 12.54
N ASN A 30 -5.72 3.96 13.42
CA ASN A 30 -5.21 3.74 14.77
C ASN A 30 -3.85 3.06 14.78
N TYR A 31 -3.61 2.25 13.78
CA TYR A 31 -2.35 1.51 13.63
C TYR A 31 -1.38 2.38 12.83
N HIS A 32 -0.19 2.60 13.40
CA HIS A 32 0.79 3.51 12.80
C HIS A 32 2.11 2.84 12.40
N ASP A 33 2.33 1.59 12.79
CA ASP A 33 3.61 0.91 12.56
C ASP A 33 3.68 0.36 11.14
N PHE A 34 3.55 1.23 10.15
CA PHE A 34 3.61 0.84 8.76
C PHE A 34 4.38 1.84 7.90
N GLU A 35 4.92 1.33 6.82
CA GLU A 35 5.43 2.13 5.71
C GLU A 35 4.47 2.04 4.52
N ILE A 36 4.56 2.99 3.62
CA ILE A 36 3.79 2.98 2.37
C ILE A 36 4.78 2.81 1.21
N VAL A 37 4.57 1.76 0.42
CA VAL A 37 5.35 1.46 -0.78
C VAL A 37 4.41 1.58 -1.97
N LEU A 38 4.65 2.55 -2.83
CA LEU A 38 3.82 2.78 -4.01
C LEU A 38 4.53 2.24 -5.24
N VAL A 39 3.85 1.42 -6.02
CA VAL A 39 4.36 0.89 -7.28
C VAL A 39 3.52 1.50 -8.40
N ASP A 40 4.12 2.44 -9.12
CA ASP A 40 3.45 3.15 -10.20
C ASP A 40 3.78 2.54 -11.57
N SER A 41 2.76 2.21 -12.32
CA SER A 41 2.90 1.54 -13.62
C SER A 41 3.00 2.51 -14.81
N GLY A 42 3.59 3.67 -14.57
CA GLY A 42 3.83 4.65 -15.62
C GLY A 42 2.71 5.67 -15.78
N SER A 43 2.15 6.17 -14.67
CA SER A 43 1.12 7.21 -14.70
C SER A 43 1.57 8.44 -15.49
N LEU A 44 0.66 8.96 -16.30
CA LEU A 44 0.86 10.17 -17.09
C LEU A 44 0.18 11.38 -16.46
N ASP A 45 -0.62 11.17 -15.45
CA ASP A 45 -1.31 12.22 -14.71
C ASP A 45 -0.51 12.66 -13.47
N ARG A 46 -1.17 13.28 -12.49
CA ARG A 46 -0.52 13.79 -11.29
C ARG A 46 -0.43 12.78 -10.15
N THR A 47 -0.67 11.50 -10.41
CA THR A 47 -0.65 10.47 -9.38
C THR A 47 0.64 10.49 -8.57
N ARG A 48 1.79 10.54 -9.23
CA ARG A 48 3.09 10.52 -8.54
C ARG A 48 3.33 11.79 -7.75
N ASP A 49 2.99 12.94 -8.30
CA ASP A 49 3.16 14.23 -7.61
C ASP A 49 2.33 14.28 -6.33
N ILE A 50 1.07 13.82 -6.40
CA ILE A 50 0.18 13.78 -5.25
C ILE A 50 0.68 12.80 -4.19
N SER A 51 1.23 11.68 -4.62
CA SER A 51 1.64 10.59 -3.73
C SER A 51 2.95 10.85 -3.01
N GLU A 52 3.85 11.62 -3.60
CA GLU A 52 5.22 11.78 -3.10
C GLU A 52 5.30 12.15 -1.62
N PRO A 53 4.50 13.10 -1.10
CA PRO A 53 4.61 13.48 0.32
C PRO A 53 4.19 12.39 1.31
N TYR A 54 3.46 11.37 0.84
CA TYR A 54 2.83 10.37 1.71
C TYR A 54 3.55 9.05 1.75
N VAL A 55 4.43 8.78 0.77
CA VAL A 55 5.01 7.44 0.61
C VAL A 55 6.44 7.40 1.14
N ASN A 56 6.82 6.24 1.65
CA ASN A 56 8.19 5.98 2.08
C ASN A 56 9.06 5.56 0.91
N LYS A 57 8.48 4.85 -0.05
CA LYS A 57 9.14 4.46 -1.28
C LYS A 57 8.19 4.59 -2.46
N MET A 58 8.70 5.08 -3.56
CA MET A 58 7.97 5.13 -4.82
C MET A 58 8.79 4.41 -5.89
N ILE A 59 8.22 3.38 -6.48
CA ILE A 59 8.87 2.57 -7.50
C ILE A 59 8.08 2.74 -8.78
N ARG A 60 8.78 3.06 -9.86
CA ARG A 60 8.16 3.18 -11.18
C ARG A 60 8.49 1.95 -12.00
N ILE A 61 7.47 1.32 -12.59
CA ILE A 61 7.65 0.25 -13.56
C ILE A 61 7.09 0.72 -14.90
N ASP A 62 7.62 0.15 -16.00
CA ASP A 62 7.12 0.46 -17.32
C ASP A 62 5.75 -0.16 -17.51
N SER A 63 4.80 0.60 -18.03
CA SER A 63 3.43 0.12 -18.25
C SER A 63 3.38 -1.10 -19.19
N ARG A 64 4.37 -1.28 -20.07
CA ARG A 64 4.47 -2.43 -20.94
C ARG A 64 4.82 -3.72 -20.18
N ASP A 65 5.46 -3.58 -19.04
CA ASP A 65 5.87 -4.72 -18.21
C ASP A 65 4.84 -5.03 -17.13
N PHE A 66 3.72 -4.29 -17.14
CA PHE A 66 2.74 -4.42 -16.07
C PHE A 66 2.01 -5.76 -16.13
N THR A 67 2.07 -6.47 -15.00
CA THR A 67 1.14 -7.53 -14.61
C THR A 67 0.89 -7.35 -13.13
N PHE A 68 -0.23 -7.85 -12.64
CA PHE A 68 -0.50 -7.79 -11.20
C PHE A 68 0.59 -8.49 -10.40
N GLY A 69 1.00 -9.69 -10.85
CA GLY A 69 2.03 -10.45 -10.16
C GLY A 69 3.36 -9.72 -10.12
N TYR A 70 3.77 -9.13 -11.23
CA TYR A 70 5.04 -8.42 -11.30
C TYR A 70 5.04 -7.20 -10.38
N SER A 71 3.99 -6.37 -10.44
CA SER A 71 3.93 -5.17 -9.62
C SER A 71 3.89 -5.50 -8.12
N LEU A 72 3.16 -6.54 -7.74
CA LEU A 72 3.13 -7.00 -6.35
C LEU A 72 4.50 -7.50 -5.91
N ASN A 73 5.17 -8.30 -6.74
CA ASN A 73 6.50 -8.82 -6.42
C ASN A 73 7.53 -7.70 -6.23
N VAL A 74 7.47 -6.68 -7.09
CA VAL A 74 8.35 -5.51 -6.96
C VAL A 74 8.08 -4.81 -5.62
N GLY A 75 6.82 -4.57 -5.29
CA GLY A 75 6.45 -3.94 -4.03
C GLY A 75 6.89 -4.75 -2.82
N ILE A 76 6.66 -6.04 -2.83
CA ILE A 76 7.04 -6.93 -1.73
C ILE A 76 8.56 -6.96 -1.56
N LYS A 77 9.29 -7.05 -2.66
CA LYS A 77 10.76 -7.08 -2.64
C LYS A 77 11.36 -5.83 -2.00
N GLU A 78 10.74 -4.68 -2.23
CA GLU A 78 11.21 -3.40 -1.69
C GLU A 78 10.66 -3.11 -0.30
N SER A 79 9.80 -3.97 0.23
CA SER A 79 9.17 -3.81 1.54
C SER A 79 10.08 -4.25 2.67
N GLN A 80 9.95 -3.59 3.82
CA GLN A 80 10.70 -3.92 5.03
C GLN A 80 9.83 -4.59 6.10
N GLY A 81 8.50 -4.49 5.97
CA GLY A 81 7.58 -5.02 6.97
C GLY A 81 7.50 -6.54 6.95
N ILE A 82 7.18 -7.09 8.12
CA ILE A 82 6.92 -8.53 8.25
C ILE A 82 5.62 -8.88 7.54
N PHE A 83 4.64 -7.98 7.62
CA PHE A 83 3.35 -8.15 6.96
C PHE A 83 3.27 -7.24 5.75
N SER A 84 2.62 -7.73 4.69
CA SER A 84 2.34 -6.95 3.49
C SER A 84 0.84 -6.82 3.32
N VAL A 85 0.36 -5.58 3.22
CA VAL A 85 -1.05 -5.29 2.95
C VAL A 85 -1.13 -4.70 1.54
N ILE A 86 -1.84 -5.38 0.67
CA ILE A 86 -1.99 -4.98 -0.73
C ILE A 86 -3.28 -4.16 -0.86
N VAL A 87 -3.16 -2.93 -1.34
CA VAL A 87 -4.29 -1.99 -1.40
C VAL A 87 -4.38 -1.41 -2.80
N SER A 88 -5.60 -1.41 -3.35
CA SER A 88 -5.89 -0.69 -4.59
C SER A 88 -6.01 0.81 -4.30
N ALA A 89 -5.59 1.64 -5.25
CA ALA A 89 -5.72 3.09 -5.12
C ALA A 89 -7.18 3.56 -4.98
N HIS A 90 -8.15 2.73 -5.37
CA HIS A 90 -9.58 3.03 -5.23
C HIS A 90 -10.13 2.64 -3.86
N THR A 91 -9.36 1.98 -3.03
CA THR A 91 -9.83 1.53 -1.71
C THR A 91 -10.06 2.72 -0.81
N ILE A 92 -11.19 2.73 -0.12
CA ILE A 92 -11.50 3.72 0.91
C ILE A 92 -11.73 2.95 2.20
N PRO A 93 -10.78 2.98 3.14
CA PRO A 93 -10.99 2.35 4.44
C PRO A 93 -12.23 2.93 5.13
N THR A 94 -13.08 2.04 5.65
CA THR A 94 -14.37 2.43 6.20
C THR A 94 -14.31 2.85 7.66
N SER A 95 -13.18 2.65 8.32
CA SER A 95 -13.01 2.99 9.73
C SER A 95 -11.54 3.25 10.06
N ASP A 96 -11.28 3.84 11.22
CA ASP A 96 -9.94 4.11 11.70
C ASP A 96 -9.19 2.88 12.22
N ASN A 97 -9.86 1.74 12.35
CA ASN A 97 -9.25 0.47 12.76
C ASN A 97 -9.22 -0.56 11.62
N TRP A 98 -9.44 -0.13 10.39
CA TRP A 98 -9.46 -1.01 9.22
C TRP A 98 -8.14 -1.77 9.06
N LEU A 99 -7.02 -1.06 9.16
CA LEU A 99 -5.69 -1.65 8.98
C LEU A 99 -5.36 -2.61 10.13
N ASP A 100 -5.65 -2.22 11.36
CA ASP A 100 -5.43 -3.07 12.52
C ASP A 100 -6.22 -4.38 12.43
N LYS A 101 -7.46 -4.31 11.97
CA LYS A 101 -8.30 -5.50 11.78
C LYS A 101 -7.75 -6.46 10.74
N LEU A 102 -7.10 -5.95 9.71
CA LEU A 102 -6.47 -6.80 8.69
C LEU A 102 -5.23 -7.51 9.23
N ILE A 103 -4.47 -6.82 10.06
CA ILE A 103 -3.17 -7.30 10.52
C ILE A 103 -3.31 -8.23 11.73
N ALA A 104 -4.24 -7.95 12.63
CA ALA A 104 -4.38 -8.70 13.87
C ALA A 104 -4.42 -10.22 13.68
N PRO A 105 -5.19 -10.78 12.72
CA PRO A 105 -5.17 -12.23 12.50
C PRO A 105 -3.83 -12.77 12.04
N LEU A 106 -3.01 -11.96 11.36
CA LEU A 106 -1.72 -12.39 10.83
C LEU A 106 -0.67 -12.58 11.93
N ARG A 107 -0.92 -12.07 13.12
CA ARG A 107 -0.03 -12.30 14.27
C ARG A 107 -0.13 -13.71 14.81
N ASP A 108 -1.20 -14.42 14.43
CA ASP A 108 -1.31 -15.84 14.69
C ASP A 108 -0.52 -16.60 13.62
N ASN A 109 0.47 -17.39 14.04
CA ASN A 109 1.37 -18.12 13.12
C ASN A 109 0.64 -19.14 12.24
N SER A 110 -0.58 -19.51 12.59
CA SER A 110 -1.38 -20.44 11.79
C SER A 110 -2.12 -19.76 10.63
N ILE A 111 -2.11 -18.42 10.57
CA ILE A 111 -2.84 -17.65 9.57
C ILE A 111 -1.86 -16.96 8.63
N ALA A 112 -1.93 -17.29 7.34
CA ALA A 112 -1.05 -16.73 6.32
C ALA A 112 -1.67 -15.56 5.57
N MET A 113 -2.99 -15.38 5.62
CA MET A 113 -3.68 -14.36 4.84
C MET A 113 -4.99 -13.95 5.51
N SER A 114 -5.34 -12.67 5.41
CA SER A 114 -6.63 -12.15 5.83
C SER A 114 -7.19 -11.23 4.76
N TYR A 115 -8.52 -11.03 4.76
CA TYR A 115 -9.20 -10.16 3.81
C TYR A 115 -10.00 -9.10 4.53
N GLY A 116 -9.94 -7.87 4.02
CA GLY A 116 -10.84 -6.81 4.41
C GLY A 116 -12.15 -6.85 3.62
N ARG A 117 -13.20 -6.35 4.19
CA ARG A 117 -14.49 -6.18 3.51
C ARG A 117 -14.86 -4.72 3.43
#